data_c83b2688f24f6537c46cf482432145e2
#
_entry.id   c83b2688f24f6537c46cf482432145e2
#
_cell.length_a   1.000
_cell.length_b   1.000
_cell.length_c   1.000
_cell.angle_alpha   90.00
_cell.angle_beta   90.00
_cell.angle_gamma   90.00
#
_symmetry.space_group_name_H-M   'P 1'
#
loop_
_entity.id
_entity.type
_entity.pdbx_description
1 polymer ?
#
loop_
_entity_poly.entity_id
_entity_poly.type
_entity_poly.pdbx_seq_one_letter_code
_entity_poly.pdbx_strand_id
1 'polypeptide(L)'
;MIKAFSKKMLLKTKEKFSIPPIYRKIFGDEAAKYIVLKGGRGSGKTFAIICYMLEQSFEEKYRDSLFLVLREIQTSIEDSVHSVVSDLIKQAGLEQYFKITHSKIINKLTNVEFAFTGLRSTGGKTAFSQVNKIKGKHKVRMVFMDEAQDASQDSLDVLFPTVNRSGNVSFTSEYERLLRLAFGAEEVDLTEARFFFAMNPNFAEDPVITKVRAFGDQAVIKHINIFDLPNRYQDTQLLEQAERERGEVTWPHVWLGEPSPKISGYPFAETPVVTAEEDEELLPCVAFLDPSYKGGDFTALSFVSQTRGYVFAWGYCFPHSWNSAIDQIAEKINLFPVVEFYYEDNGVGTAPQDYFSVRGIDAIPRTTLGNKHDRIFRVGAFLNLMRLRLVENWSNQEWLTQHKKFNKDAEHDDAPDATTNCAVRSGIVSDKIKIRGRH
;
A
#
# COMPACT_ATOMS: atom_id res chain seq x y z
N MET A 1 -29.05 -27.49 -20.18
CA MET A 1 -29.71 -26.17 -20.25
C MET A 1 -28.88 -25.07 -19.52
N ILE A 2 -28.49 -25.26 -18.29
CA ILE A 2 -27.70 -24.27 -17.49
C ILE A 2 -26.36 -23.93 -18.15
N LYS A 3 -25.57 -24.93 -18.63
CA LYS A 3 -24.26 -24.69 -19.31
C LYS A 3 -24.40 -23.84 -20.58
N ALA A 4 -25.45 -24.09 -21.40
CA ALA A 4 -25.68 -23.29 -22.61
C ALA A 4 -26.10 -21.85 -22.29
N PHE A 5 -26.86 -21.66 -21.22
CA PHE A 5 -27.29 -20.36 -20.75
C PHE A 5 -26.08 -19.57 -20.18
N SER A 6 -25.23 -20.21 -19.40
CA SER A 6 -23.99 -19.61 -18.85
C SER A 6 -23.06 -19.15 -19.98
N LYS A 7 -22.83 -19.98 -21.01
CA LYS A 7 -22.01 -19.60 -22.17
C LYS A 7 -22.60 -18.41 -22.97
N LYS A 8 -23.93 -18.37 -23.13
CA LYS A 8 -24.59 -17.21 -23.77
C LYS A 8 -24.48 -15.94 -22.93
N MET A 9 -24.54 -16.06 -21.61
CA MET A 9 -24.34 -14.94 -20.68
C MET A 9 -22.91 -14.43 -20.69
N LEU A 10 -21.92 -15.32 -20.72
CA LEU A 10 -20.51 -14.93 -20.84
C LEU A 10 -20.26 -14.08 -22.09
N LEU A 11 -20.79 -14.49 -23.24
CA LEU A 11 -20.66 -13.72 -24.50
C LEU A 11 -21.29 -12.33 -24.35
N LYS A 12 -22.51 -12.26 -23.81
CA LYS A 12 -23.17 -10.96 -23.55
C LYS A 12 -22.40 -10.08 -22.58
N THR A 13 -21.76 -10.68 -21.56
CA THR A 13 -20.96 -9.95 -20.57
C THR A 13 -19.69 -9.40 -21.22
N LYS A 14 -19.02 -10.19 -22.09
CA LYS A 14 -17.85 -9.72 -22.86
C LYS A 14 -18.16 -8.54 -23.77
N GLU A 15 -19.38 -8.46 -24.31
CA GLU A 15 -19.83 -7.33 -25.11
C GLU A 15 -20.12 -6.07 -24.26
N LYS A 16 -20.52 -6.27 -22.99
CA LYS A 16 -20.85 -5.17 -22.08
C LYS A 16 -19.62 -4.52 -21.43
N PHE A 17 -18.58 -5.30 -21.16
CA PHE A 17 -17.35 -4.79 -20.57
C PHE A 17 -16.29 -4.52 -21.65
N SER A 18 -16.04 -3.25 -21.88
CA SER A 18 -15.06 -2.81 -22.87
C SER A 18 -13.63 -2.83 -22.30
N ILE A 19 -13.08 -4.05 -22.10
CA ILE A 19 -11.70 -4.23 -21.63
C ILE A 19 -10.73 -3.90 -22.77
N PRO A 20 -9.74 -3.01 -22.57
CA PRO A 20 -8.74 -2.71 -23.60
C PRO A 20 -8.00 -3.95 -24.12
N PRO A 21 -7.71 -4.03 -25.43
CA PRO A 21 -7.08 -5.22 -26.04
C PRO A 21 -5.77 -5.65 -25.40
N ILE A 22 -4.99 -4.69 -24.90
CA ILE A 22 -3.73 -4.98 -24.20
C ILE A 22 -3.96 -5.83 -22.95
N TYR A 23 -4.99 -5.54 -22.16
CA TYR A 23 -5.36 -6.33 -20.99
C TYR A 23 -5.97 -7.68 -21.38
N ARG A 24 -6.80 -7.70 -22.44
CA ARG A 24 -7.37 -8.96 -22.96
C ARG A 24 -6.29 -9.95 -23.34
N LYS A 25 -5.21 -9.48 -23.98
CA LYS A 25 -4.07 -10.33 -24.35
C LYS A 25 -3.35 -10.89 -23.12
N ILE A 26 -3.13 -10.07 -22.09
CA ILE A 26 -2.46 -10.48 -20.84
C ILE A 26 -3.32 -11.50 -20.08
N PHE A 27 -4.63 -11.23 -19.94
CA PHE A 27 -5.53 -12.08 -19.18
C PHE A 27 -5.85 -13.40 -19.92
N GLY A 28 -5.74 -13.41 -21.26
CA GLY A 28 -5.92 -14.60 -22.07
C GLY A 28 -4.75 -15.57 -22.04
N ASP A 29 -3.61 -15.19 -21.48
CA ASP A 29 -2.49 -16.09 -21.25
C ASP A 29 -2.78 -16.97 -20.02
N GLU A 30 -3.20 -18.22 -20.27
CA GLU A 30 -3.56 -19.17 -19.22
C GLU A 30 -2.34 -19.69 -18.44
N ALA A 31 -1.13 -19.60 -19.00
CA ALA A 31 0.11 -19.96 -18.32
C ALA A 31 0.49 -18.93 -17.24
N ALA A 32 0.03 -17.68 -17.40
CA ALA A 32 0.29 -16.61 -16.46
C ALA A 32 -0.61 -16.74 -15.22
N LYS A 33 -0.04 -17.21 -14.11
CA LYS A 33 -0.74 -17.36 -12.82
C LYS A 33 -0.63 -16.10 -11.95
N TYR A 34 0.49 -15.41 -12.05
CA TYR A 34 0.82 -14.23 -11.24
C TYR A 34 0.99 -13.02 -12.17
N ILE A 35 0.03 -12.11 -12.15
CA ILE A 35 -0.02 -10.98 -13.08
C ILE A 35 0.08 -9.68 -12.30
N VAL A 36 1.14 -8.91 -12.52
CA VAL A 36 1.34 -7.58 -11.97
C VAL A 36 1.17 -6.55 -13.07
N LEU A 37 0.21 -5.65 -12.90
CA LEU A 37 -0.02 -4.50 -13.75
C LEU A 37 0.48 -3.25 -13.05
N LYS A 38 1.63 -2.73 -13.50
CA LYS A 38 2.19 -1.45 -13.06
C LYS A 38 1.70 -0.34 -13.96
N GLY A 39 1.53 0.85 -13.43
CA GLY A 39 1.25 2.01 -14.26
C GLY A 39 0.60 3.15 -13.49
N GLY A 40 0.61 4.31 -14.08
CA GLY A 40 0.07 5.53 -13.50
C GLY A 40 -1.46 5.57 -13.46
N ARG A 41 -1.94 6.75 -13.07
CA ARG A 41 -3.36 7.07 -13.01
C ARG A 41 -4.00 7.01 -14.41
N GLY A 42 -5.27 6.64 -14.48
CA GLY A 42 -6.02 6.58 -15.74
C GLY A 42 -5.68 5.42 -16.67
N SER A 43 -4.73 4.55 -16.32
CA SER A 43 -4.37 3.38 -17.13
C SER A 43 -5.42 2.26 -17.12
N GLY A 44 -6.46 2.32 -16.28
CA GLY A 44 -7.57 1.36 -16.28
C GLY A 44 -7.29 -0.02 -15.71
N LYS A 45 -6.17 -0.22 -14.99
CA LYS A 45 -5.75 -1.52 -14.42
C LYS A 45 -6.83 -2.18 -13.56
N THR A 46 -7.26 -1.49 -12.50
CA THR A 46 -8.29 -1.95 -11.56
C THR A 46 -9.60 -2.26 -12.29
N PHE A 47 -10.04 -1.36 -13.18
CA PHE A 47 -11.22 -1.55 -14.00
C PHE A 47 -11.12 -2.82 -14.86
N ALA A 48 -10.02 -3.01 -15.59
CA ALA A 48 -9.82 -4.15 -16.48
C ALA A 48 -9.81 -5.48 -15.72
N ILE A 49 -9.16 -5.54 -14.55
CA ILE A 49 -9.13 -6.75 -13.70
C ILE A 49 -10.54 -7.06 -13.18
N ILE A 50 -11.25 -6.08 -12.64
CA ILE A 50 -12.61 -6.29 -12.11
C ILE A 50 -13.56 -6.74 -13.21
N CYS A 51 -13.54 -6.09 -14.38
CA CYS A 51 -14.35 -6.51 -15.53
C CYS A 51 -14.04 -7.95 -15.95
N TYR A 52 -12.76 -8.31 -15.99
CA TYR A 52 -12.35 -9.68 -16.30
C TYR A 52 -12.86 -10.68 -15.24
N MET A 53 -12.73 -10.38 -13.96
CA MET A 53 -13.26 -11.23 -12.88
C MET A 53 -14.78 -11.37 -12.97
N LEU A 54 -15.51 -10.30 -13.27
CA LEU A 54 -16.96 -10.34 -13.46
C LEU A 54 -17.33 -11.25 -14.65
N GLU A 55 -16.62 -11.15 -15.79
CA GLU A 55 -16.80 -12.05 -16.92
C GLU A 55 -16.55 -13.51 -16.51
N GLN A 56 -15.41 -13.78 -15.86
CA GLN A 56 -15.04 -15.12 -15.45
C GLN A 56 -16.02 -15.71 -14.43
N SER A 57 -16.69 -14.87 -13.64
CA SER A 57 -17.70 -15.36 -12.69
C SER A 57 -18.89 -16.08 -13.35
N PHE A 58 -19.10 -15.92 -14.66
CA PHE A 58 -20.12 -16.63 -15.43
C PHE A 58 -19.63 -17.96 -16.02
N GLU A 59 -18.33 -18.26 -15.95
CA GLU A 59 -17.75 -19.50 -16.44
C GLU A 59 -18.05 -20.66 -15.49
N GLU A 60 -18.53 -21.78 -16.06
CA GLU A 60 -18.89 -22.98 -15.28
C GLU A 60 -17.70 -23.57 -14.51
N LYS A 61 -16.47 -23.40 -15.05
CA LYS A 61 -15.24 -23.86 -14.39
C LYS A 61 -15.00 -23.20 -13.01
N TYR A 62 -15.61 -22.05 -12.75
CA TYR A 62 -15.50 -21.33 -11.47
C TYR A 62 -16.71 -21.52 -10.56
N ARG A 63 -17.67 -22.41 -10.90
CA ARG A 63 -18.82 -22.67 -10.06
C ARG A 63 -18.42 -22.99 -8.63
N ASP A 64 -19.17 -22.43 -7.66
CA ASP A 64 -18.96 -22.61 -6.22
C ASP A 64 -17.55 -22.21 -5.74
N SER A 65 -16.92 -21.25 -6.41
CA SER A 65 -15.59 -20.76 -6.04
C SER A 65 -15.63 -19.37 -5.43
N LEU A 66 -14.50 -19.00 -4.81
CA LEU A 66 -14.26 -17.70 -4.20
C LEU A 66 -13.30 -16.88 -5.05
N PHE A 67 -13.70 -15.64 -5.36
CA PHE A 67 -12.87 -14.60 -5.92
C PHE A 67 -12.56 -13.61 -4.81
N LEU A 68 -11.29 -13.51 -4.44
CA LEU A 68 -10.83 -12.73 -3.32
C LEU A 68 -10.34 -11.37 -3.80
N VAL A 69 -10.89 -10.30 -3.25
CA VAL A 69 -10.50 -8.92 -3.55
C VAL A 69 -9.85 -8.32 -2.31
N LEU A 70 -8.61 -7.87 -2.46
CA LEU A 70 -7.72 -7.51 -1.36
C LEU A 70 -7.18 -6.09 -1.45
N ARG A 71 -6.89 -5.50 -0.28
CA ARG A 71 -5.94 -4.41 -0.05
C ARG A 71 -5.10 -4.75 1.17
N GLU A 72 -4.00 -4.03 1.39
CA GLU A 72 -3.19 -4.22 2.60
C GLU A 72 -4.01 -3.92 3.87
N ILE A 73 -4.75 -2.80 3.88
CA ILE A 73 -5.53 -2.36 5.05
C ILE A 73 -7.04 -2.51 4.78
N GLN A 74 -7.77 -3.12 5.71
CA GLN A 74 -9.20 -3.43 5.57
C GLN A 74 -10.11 -2.20 5.47
N THR A 75 -9.85 -1.14 6.24
CA THR A 75 -10.72 0.07 6.28
C THR A 75 -10.86 0.79 4.94
N SER A 76 -9.98 0.51 3.98
CA SER A 76 -10.02 1.12 2.65
C SER A 76 -10.78 0.30 1.60
N ILE A 77 -11.20 -0.93 1.90
CA ILE A 77 -11.81 -1.85 0.91
C ILE A 77 -13.31 -1.69 0.80
N GLU A 78 -13.99 -1.57 1.94
CA GLU A 78 -15.46 -1.60 1.99
C GLU A 78 -16.07 -0.42 1.22
N ASP A 79 -15.42 0.75 1.28
CA ASP A 79 -15.92 1.97 0.63
C ASP A 79 -15.42 2.19 -0.81
N SER A 80 -14.38 1.46 -1.27
CA SER A 80 -13.76 1.75 -2.56
C SER A 80 -13.92 0.63 -3.60
N VAL A 81 -13.37 -0.57 -3.36
CA VAL A 81 -13.39 -1.62 -4.40
C VAL A 81 -14.73 -2.31 -4.49
N HIS A 82 -15.42 -2.53 -3.35
CA HIS A 82 -16.76 -3.11 -3.35
C HIS A 82 -17.77 -2.21 -4.10
N SER A 83 -17.69 -0.90 -3.90
CA SER A 83 -18.55 0.06 -4.64
C SER A 83 -18.26 0.03 -6.13
N VAL A 84 -16.98 0.00 -6.55
CA VAL A 84 -16.59 -0.10 -7.97
C VAL A 84 -17.16 -1.37 -8.61
N VAL A 85 -17.05 -2.53 -7.97
CA VAL A 85 -17.64 -3.79 -8.49
C VAL A 85 -19.15 -3.69 -8.61
N SER A 86 -19.82 -3.13 -7.58
CA SER A 86 -21.28 -2.95 -7.56
C SER A 86 -21.76 -2.02 -8.66
N ASP A 87 -21.06 -0.93 -8.87
CA ASP A 87 -21.41 0.07 -9.87
C ASP A 87 -21.19 -0.46 -11.31
N LEU A 88 -20.12 -1.23 -11.52
CA LEU A 88 -19.90 -1.90 -12.81
C LEU A 88 -21.00 -2.91 -13.12
N ILE A 89 -21.49 -3.66 -12.14
CA ILE A 89 -22.62 -4.58 -12.30
C ILE A 89 -23.87 -3.81 -12.72
N LYS A 90 -24.16 -2.66 -12.09
CA LYS A 90 -25.31 -1.80 -12.40
C LYS A 90 -25.17 -1.19 -13.80
N GLN A 91 -24.03 -0.57 -14.11
CA GLN A 91 -23.77 0.04 -15.41
C GLN A 91 -23.89 -0.98 -16.56
N ALA A 92 -23.50 -2.23 -16.31
CA ALA A 92 -23.65 -3.32 -17.27
C ALA A 92 -25.10 -3.88 -17.35
N GLY A 93 -26.02 -3.45 -16.47
CA GLY A 93 -27.39 -3.98 -16.37
C GLY A 93 -27.40 -5.48 -16.04
N LEU A 94 -26.56 -5.89 -15.08
CA LEU A 94 -26.38 -7.29 -14.69
C LEU A 94 -26.92 -7.58 -13.26
N GLU A 95 -27.57 -6.63 -12.60
CA GLU A 95 -28.04 -6.73 -11.20
C GLU A 95 -28.91 -7.96 -10.95
N GLN A 96 -29.73 -8.35 -11.92
CA GLN A 96 -30.58 -9.52 -11.80
C GLN A 96 -29.80 -10.83 -11.58
N TYR A 97 -28.55 -10.87 -12.04
CA TYR A 97 -27.68 -12.05 -11.93
C TYR A 97 -26.80 -12.03 -10.68
N PHE A 98 -26.78 -10.94 -9.95
CA PHE A 98 -25.97 -10.83 -8.75
C PHE A 98 -26.81 -10.59 -7.50
N LYS A 99 -26.34 -11.15 -6.38
CA LYS A 99 -26.80 -10.79 -5.05
C LYS A 99 -25.71 -9.92 -4.42
N ILE A 100 -25.99 -8.63 -4.28
CA ILE A 100 -25.07 -7.66 -3.70
C ILE A 100 -25.46 -7.46 -2.24
N THR A 101 -24.51 -7.65 -1.33
CA THR A 101 -24.65 -7.37 0.10
C THR A 101 -23.50 -6.48 0.54
N HIS A 102 -23.53 -5.94 1.74
CA HIS A 102 -22.48 -5.05 2.26
C HIS A 102 -21.08 -5.69 2.28
N SER A 103 -20.97 -7.00 2.50
CA SER A 103 -19.67 -7.68 2.67
C SER A 103 -19.28 -8.59 1.51
N LYS A 104 -20.19 -8.88 0.58
CA LYS A 104 -19.94 -9.82 -0.52
C LYS A 104 -20.89 -9.64 -1.68
N ILE A 105 -20.47 -10.10 -2.84
CA ILE A 105 -21.24 -10.12 -4.08
C ILE A 105 -21.24 -11.57 -4.60
N ILE A 106 -22.41 -12.10 -4.94
CA ILE A 106 -22.56 -13.50 -5.37
C ILE A 106 -23.22 -13.54 -6.75
N ASN A 107 -22.59 -14.22 -7.71
CA ASN A 107 -23.21 -14.55 -8.97
C ASN A 107 -24.24 -15.68 -8.76
N LYS A 108 -25.52 -15.38 -8.97
CA LYS A 108 -26.63 -16.34 -8.74
C LYS A 108 -26.64 -17.57 -9.68
N LEU A 109 -25.95 -17.49 -10.84
CA LEU A 109 -25.92 -18.56 -11.82
C LEU A 109 -24.89 -19.64 -11.51
N THR A 110 -23.70 -19.18 -11.06
CA THR A 110 -22.54 -20.04 -10.82
C THR A 110 -22.21 -20.18 -9.35
N ASN A 111 -22.86 -19.42 -8.49
CA ASN A 111 -22.54 -19.32 -7.06
C ASN A 111 -21.09 -18.87 -6.78
N VAL A 112 -20.45 -18.15 -7.73
CA VAL A 112 -19.15 -17.51 -7.49
C VAL A 112 -19.36 -16.37 -6.50
N GLU A 113 -18.58 -16.37 -5.41
CA GLU A 113 -18.61 -15.34 -4.39
C GLU A 113 -17.40 -14.41 -4.53
N PHE A 114 -17.63 -13.10 -4.60
CA PHE A 114 -16.60 -12.07 -4.42
C PHE A 114 -16.56 -11.70 -2.94
N ALA A 115 -15.43 -11.91 -2.29
CA ALA A 115 -15.20 -11.51 -0.91
C ALA A 115 -14.14 -10.40 -0.84
N PHE A 116 -14.41 -9.40 -0.02
CA PHE A 116 -13.59 -8.20 0.13
C PHE A 116 -12.94 -8.20 1.51
N THR A 117 -11.62 -8.12 1.58
CA THR A 117 -10.90 -8.14 2.88
C THR A 117 -9.53 -7.46 2.82
N GLY A 118 -9.09 -6.90 3.95
CA GLY A 118 -7.71 -6.44 4.14
C GLY A 118 -6.78 -7.57 4.55
N LEU A 119 -5.50 -7.45 4.21
CA LEU A 119 -4.46 -8.34 4.72
C LEU A 119 -4.10 -8.00 6.17
N ARG A 120 -4.26 -6.74 6.60
CA ARG A 120 -4.06 -6.26 7.97
C ARG A 120 -5.28 -5.55 8.52
N SER A 121 -5.54 -5.71 9.81
CA SER A 121 -6.55 -4.94 10.54
C SER A 121 -5.90 -3.80 11.32
N THR A 122 -6.62 -2.70 11.50
CA THR A 122 -6.18 -1.51 12.24
C THR A 122 -5.92 -1.74 13.74
N GLY A 123 -6.16 -2.94 14.27
CA GLY A 123 -6.02 -3.30 15.68
C GLY A 123 -4.87 -4.25 16.00
N GLY A 124 -3.81 -4.34 15.19
CA GLY A 124 -2.62 -5.15 15.48
C GLY A 124 -2.82 -6.67 15.49
N LYS A 125 -4.04 -7.16 15.24
CA LYS A 125 -4.28 -8.59 15.01
C LYS A 125 -3.92 -8.93 13.58
N THR A 126 -2.97 -9.84 13.43
CA THR A 126 -2.53 -10.35 12.13
C THR A 126 -3.74 -10.67 11.23
N ALA A 127 -3.72 -10.15 10.01
CA ALA A 127 -4.77 -10.29 8.98
C ALA A 127 -5.24 -11.73 8.73
N PHE A 128 -4.52 -12.69 9.24
CA PHE A 128 -4.74 -14.12 9.14
C PHE A 128 -6.08 -14.61 9.65
N SER A 129 -6.67 -13.94 10.64
CA SER A 129 -7.96 -14.39 11.18
C SER A 129 -9.10 -14.24 10.17
N GLN A 130 -9.02 -13.28 9.25
CA GLN A 130 -10.06 -13.05 8.24
C GLN A 130 -9.91 -13.97 7.02
N VAL A 131 -8.71 -14.10 6.47
CA VAL A 131 -8.44 -15.06 5.38
C VAL A 131 -8.67 -16.50 5.86
N ASN A 132 -8.35 -16.82 7.10
CA ASN A 132 -8.62 -18.13 7.70
C ASN A 132 -10.11 -18.43 7.89
N LYS A 133 -10.96 -17.44 8.16
CA LYS A 133 -12.42 -17.62 8.22
C LYS A 133 -13.03 -17.96 6.87
N ILE A 134 -12.40 -17.54 5.78
CA ILE A 134 -12.81 -17.80 4.40
C ILE A 134 -12.37 -19.20 3.95
N LYS A 135 -11.24 -19.72 4.47
CA LYS A 135 -10.68 -21.05 4.11
C LYS A 135 -11.61 -22.25 4.28
N GLY A 136 -12.61 -22.16 5.13
CA GLY A 136 -13.47 -23.32 5.47
C GLY A 136 -14.59 -23.57 4.48
N LYS A 137 -14.85 -22.71 3.49
CA LYS A 137 -16.09 -22.77 2.70
C LYS A 137 -15.92 -22.85 1.18
N HIS A 138 -14.86 -22.28 0.58
CA HIS A 138 -14.74 -22.16 -0.87
C HIS A 138 -13.30 -22.32 -1.35
N LYS A 139 -13.14 -22.88 -2.56
CA LYS A 139 -11.86 -22.91 -3.25
C LYS A 139 -11.58 -21.50 -3.81
N VAL A 140 -10.53 -20.83 -3.36
CA VAL A 140 -10.07 -19.57 -3.96
C VAL A 140 -9.55 -19.85 -5.37
N ARG A 141 -10.07 -19.13 -6.37
CA ARG A 141 -9.70 -19.32 -7.78
C ARG A 141 -9.12 -18.06 -8.41
N MET A 142 -9.52 -16.91 -7.92
CA MET A 142 -8.94 -15.64 -8.33
C MET A 142 -8.66 -14.81 -7.10
N VAL A 143 -7.53 -14.14 -7.13
CA VAL A 143 -7.11 -13.16 -6.13
C VAL A 143 -6.80 -11.86 -6.85
N PHE A 144 -7.41 -10.78 -6.44
CA PHE A 144 -7.08 -9.45 -6.92
C PHE A 144 -6.64 -8.59 -5.73
N MET A 145 -5.47 -8.01 -5.80
CA MET A 145 -4.98 -7.02 -4.86
C MET A 145 -4.87 -5.66 -5.52
N ASP A 146 -5.70 -4.74 -5.07
CA ASP A 146 -5.67 -3.35 -5.49
C ASP A 146 -4.71 -2.55 -4.59
N GLU A 147 -4.09 -1.50 -5.13
CA GLU A 147 -3.03 -0.72 -4.45
C GLU A 147 -1.90 -1.63 -3.92
N ALA A 148 -1.46 -2.58 -4.74
CA ALA A 148 -0.53 -3.62 -4.34
C ALA A 148 0.90 -3.10 -4.02
N GLN A 149 1.23 -1.84 -4.33
CA GLN A 149 2.45 -1.16 -3.87
C GLN A 149 2.51 -1.02 -2.34
N ASP A 150 1.36 -1.07 -1.67
CA ASP A 150 1.30 -0.96 -0.21
C ASP A 150 1.49 -2.30 0.51
N ALA A 151 1.53 -3.42 -0.26
CA ALA A 151 1.68 -4.75 0.30
C ALA A 151 3.04 -4.94 0.98
N SER A 152 3.01 -5.39 2.24
CA SER A 152 4.23 -5.74 2.95
C SER A 152 4.72 -7.14 2.57
N GLN A 153 6.04 -7.38 2.72
CA GLN A 153 6.62 -8.70 2.50
C GLN A 153 5.93 -9.77 3.35
N ASP A 154 5.70 -9.50 4.63
CA ASP A 154 5.04 -10.41 5.56
C ASP A 154 3.63 -10.80 5.10
N SER A 155 2.86 -9.82 4.60
CA SER A 155 1.51 -10.07 4.09
C SER A 155 1.53 -11.00 2.88
N LEU A 156 2.50 -10.81 1.98
CA LEU A 156 2.66 -11.65 0.79
C LEU A 156 3.18 -13.05 1.14
N ASP A 157 4.13 -13.16 2.08
CA ASP A 157 4.68 -14.44 2.54
C ASP A 157 3.62 -15.36 3.14
N VAL A 158 2.56 -14.76 3.57
CA VAL A 158 1.44 -15.49 4.09
C VAL A 158 0.31 -15.67 3.07
N LEU A 159 0.02 -14.68 2.23
CA LEU A 159 -1.04 -14.76 1.22
C LEU A 159 -0.81 -15.92 0.25
N PHE A 160 0.37 -16.00 -0.37
CA PHE A 160 0.65 -16.99 -1.40
C PHE A 160 0.54 -18.45 -0.91
N PRO A 161 1.21 -18.87 0.19
CA PRO A 161 1.07 -20.23 0.68
C PRO A 161 -0.35 -20.56 1.13
N THR A 162 -1.06 -19.55 1.64
CA THR A 162 -2.42 -19.72 2.13
C THR A 162 -3.40 -20.03 1.01
N VAL A 163 -3.35 -19.26 -0.07
CA VAL A 163 -4.22 -19.45 -1.21
C VAL A 163 -3.83 -20.73 -1.98
N ASN A 164 -2.55 -20.95 -2.19
CA ASN A 164 -2.06 -22.13 -2.88
C ASN A 164 -2.41 -23.45 -2.16
N ARG A 165 -2.42 -23.47 -0.81
CA ARG A 165 -2.89 -24.61 -0.02
C ARG A 165 -4.39 -24.87 -0.20
N SER A 166 -5.21 -23.84 -0.34
CA SER A 166 -6.66 -24.01 -0.52
C SER A 166 -7.00 -24.62 -1.88
N GLY A 167 -6.10 -24.56 -2.86
CA GLY A 167 -6.17 -25.25 -4.14
C GLY A 167 -5.86 -26.76 -4.06
N ASN A 168 -5.00 -27.13 -3.12
CA ASN A 168 -4.47 -28.49 -2.96
C ASN A 168 -5.27 -29.37 -1.99
N VAL A 169 -6.59 -29.23 -1.90
CA VAL A 169 -7.38 -30.38 -1.46
C VAL A 169 -7.39 -31.32 -2.66
N SER A 170 -6.34 -32.12 -2.77
CA SER A 170 -6.35 -33.29 -3.62
C SER A 170 -7.45 -34.22 -3.09
N PHE A 171 -8.62 -34.14 -3.67
CA PHE A 171 -9.50 -35.28 -3.65
C PHE A 171 -8.85 -36.33 -4.56
N THR A 172 -7.80 -36.95 -4.08
CA THR A 172 -7.38 -38.26 -4.57
C THR A 172 -8.30 -39.31 -3.97
N SER A 173 -9.59 -39.16 -4.15
CA SER A 173 -10.39 -40.36 -4.12
C SER A 173 -10.23 -40.98 -5.50
N GLU A 174 -9.74 -42.18 -5.51
CA GLU A 174 -9.73 -43.07 -6.67
C GLU A 174 -11.08 -43.07 -7.39
N TYR A 175 -12.13 -42.73 -6.68
CA TYR A 175 -13.49 -42.53 -7.13
C TYR A 175 -13.67 -41.30 -8.03
N GLU A 176 -13.11 -40.13 -7.72
CA GLU A 176 -13.18 -38.97 -8.62
C GLU A 176 -12.34 -39.19 -9.89
N ARG A 177 -11.20 -39.85 -9.77
CA ARG A 177 -10.41 -40.26 -10.92
C ARG A 177 -11.17 -41.22 -11.82
N LEU A 178 -11.89 -42.18 -11.26
CA LEU A 178 -12.75 -43.13 -11.99
C LEU A 178 -13.95 -42.42 -12.63
N LEU A 179 -14.57 -41.46 -11.97
CA LEU A 179 -15.66 -40.66 -12.54
C LEU A 179 -15.18 -39.79 -13.72
N ARG A 180 -13.99 -39.19 -13.62
CA ARG A 180 -13.39 -38.42 -14.73
C ARG A 180 -13.07 -39.31 -15.92
N LEU A 181 -12.49 -40.47 -15.69
CA LEU A 181 -12.23 -41.47 -16.74
C LEU A 181 -13.50 -42.02 -17.38
N ALA A 182 -14.55 -42.24 -16.61
CA ALA A 182 -15.80 -42.80 -17.09
C ALA A 182 -16.64 -41.81 -17.92
N PHE A 183 -16.54 -40.50 -17.63
CA PHE A 183 -17.35 -39.48 -18.28
C PHE A 183 -16.58 -38.57 -19.24
N GLY A 184 -15.31 -38.89 -19.58
CA GLY A 184 -14.51 -38.19 -20.61
C GLY A 184 -14.33 -36.70 -20.34
N ALA A 185 -14.28 -36.30 -19.08
CA ALA A 185 -13.95 -34.93 -18.74
C ALA A 185 -12.47 -34.68 -19.05
N GLU A 186 -12.19 -33.81 -20.03
CA GLU A 186 -10.81 -33.26 -20.22
C GLU A 186 -10.30 -32.71 -18.89
N GLU A 187 -9.08 -33.06 -18.57
CA GLU A 187 -8.40 -32.66 -17.35
C GLU A 187 -8.14 -31.15 -17.37
N VAL A 188 -9.16 -30.36 -17.04
CA VAL A 188 -8.93 -28.96 -16.72
C VAL A 188 -8.37 -28.91 -15.31
N ASP A 189 -7.08 -28.69 -15.18
CA ASP A 189 -6.41 -28.51 -13.88
C ASP A 189 -6.91 -27.22 -13.22
N LEU A 190 -8.02 -27.36 -12.47
CA LEU A 190 -8.69 -26.27 -11.77
C LEU A 190 -8.11 -26.03 -10.37
N THR A 191 -6.94 -26.59 -10.07
CA THR A 191 -6.40 -26.59 -8.70
C THR A 191 -5.73 -25.29 -8.30
N GLU A 192 -5.33 -24.46 -9.25
CA GLU A 192 -4.51 -23.28 -8.96
C GLU A 192 -5.26 -21.96 -9.11
N ALA A 193 -5.04 -21.07 -8.14
CA ALA A 193 -5.58 -19.71 -8.17
C ALA A 193 -4.74 -18.81 -9.09
N ARG A 194 -5.39 -17.87 -9.79
CA ARG A 194 -4.73 -16.78 -10.51
C ARG A 194 -4.69 -15.53 -9.64
N PHE A 195 -3.55 -14.87 -9.62
CA PHE A 195 -3.30 -13.66 -8.84
C PHE A 195 -3.13 -12.46 -9.76
N PHE A 196 -3.85 -11.41 -9.45
CA PHE A 196 -3.80 -10.13 -10.15
C PHE A 196 -3.44 -9.02 -9.17
N PHE A 197 -2.47 -8.21 -9.53
CA PHE A 197 -2.01 -7.08 -8.73
C PHE A 197 -2.07 -5.81 -9.58
N ALA A 198 -2.80 -4.80 -9.10
CA ALA A 198 -2.78 -3.47 -9.69
C ALA A 198 -2.01 -2.53 -8.78
N MET A 199 -1.03 -1.82 -9.32
CA MET A 199 -0.19 -0.93 -8.54
C MET A 199 0.31 0.28 -9.33
N ASN A 200 0.55 1.36 -8.62
CA ASN A 200 1.44 2.43 -9.03
C ASN A 200 2.71 2.30 -8.18
N PRO A 201 3.84 1.82 -8.72
CA PRO A 201 4.96 1.39 -7.89
C PRO A 201 5.57 2.53 -7.09
N ASN A 202 5.80 2.28 -5.81
CA ASN A 202 6.54 3.19 -4.95
C ASN A 202 8.05 3.08 -5.23
N PHE A 203 8.53 1.85 -5.43
CA PHE A 203 9.93 1.50 -5.69
C PHE A 203 10.05 0.60 -6.91
N ALA A 204 11.23 0.58 -7.53
CA ALA A 204 11.51 -0.33 -8.64
C ALA A 204 11.35 -1.81 -8.23
N GLU A 205 11.65 -2.13 -6.97
CA GLU A 205 11.62 -3.46 -6.37
C GLU A 205 10.63 -3.51 -5.19
N ASP A 206 9.40 -3.05 -5.40
CA ASP A 206 8.33 -3.26 -4.42
C ASP A 206 8.17 -4.75 -4.09
N PRO A 207 7.80 -5.11 -2.84
CA PRO A 207 7.72 -6.52 -2.40
C PRO A 207 6.92 -7.41 -3.34
N VAL A 208 5.81 -6.92 -3.90
CA VAL A 208 4.99 -7.66 -4.88
C VAL A 208 5.78 -7.96 -6.15
N ILE A 209 6.55 -7.00 -6.68
CA ILE A 209 7.33 -7.18 -7.91
C ILE A 209 8.40 -8.26 -7.70
N THR A 210 9.16 -8.13 -6.61
CA THR A 210 10.23 -9.08 -6.25
C THR A 210 9.66 -10.49 -6.04
N LYS A 211 8.58 -10.60 -5.28
CA LYS A 211 7.94 -11.88 -4.97
C LYS A 211 7.37 -12.55 -6.21
N VAL A 212 6.67 -11.81 -7.06
CA VAL A 212 6.05 -12.35 -8.28
C VAL A 212 7.12 -12.75 -9.30
N ARG A 213 8.19 -11.97 -9.44
CA ARG A 213 9.30 -12.31 -10.35
C ARG A 213 9.93 -13.68 -10.03
N ALA A 214 9.94 -14.08 -8.77
CA ALA A 214 10.47 -15.38 -8.34
C ALA A 214 9.66 -16.59 -8.87
N PHE A 215 8.44 -16.39 -9.38
CA PHE A 215 7.65 -17.48 -9.99
C PHE A 215 8.01 -17.77 -11.47
N GLY A 216 9.02 -17.09 -12.02
CA GLY A 216 9.54 -17.38 -13.37
C GLY A 216 8.49 -17.27 -14.48
N ASP A 217 8.35 -18.32 -15.29
CA ASP A 217 7.46 -18.34 -16.45
C ASP A 217 5.95 -18.21 -16.12
N GLN A 218 5.58 -18.45 -14.87
CA GLN A 218 4.19 -18.26 -14.41
C GLN A 218 3.88 -16.80 -14.08
N ALA A 219 4.88 -15.91 -14.11
CA ALA A 219 4.76 -14.52 -13.76
C ALA A 219 4.71 -13.61 -14.98
N VAL A 220 3.76 -12.69 -15.01
CA VAL A 220 3.68 -11.62 -16.01
C VAL A 220 3.69 -10.28 -15.29
N ILE A 221 4.71 -9.47 -15.51
CA ILE A 221 4.82 -8.11 -15.01
C ILE A 221 4.75 -7.16 -16.20
N LYS A 222 3.70 -6.36 -16.29
CA LYS A 222 3.49 -5.39 -17.37
C LYS A 222 3.36 -3.98 -16.83
N HIS A 223 4.00 -3.07 -17.53
CA HIS A 223 3.87 -1.65 -17.32
C HIS A 223 2.94 -1.07 -18.40
N ILE A 224 1.86 -0.43 -17.97
CA ILE A 224 0.83 0.14 -18.85
C ILE A 224 0.38 1.45 -18.22
N ASN A 225 0.52 2.55 -18.96
CA ASN A 225 0.04 3.87 -18.54
C ASN A 225 -1.15 4.32 -19.43
N ILE A 226 -1.70 5.49 -19.14
CA ILE A 226 -2.86 6.01 -19.86
C ILE A 226 -2.57 6.22 -21.37
N PHE A 227 -1.32 6.54 -21.73
CA PHE A 227 -0.92 6.83 -23.12
C PHE A 227 -0.74 5.55 -23.97
N ASP A 228 -0.63 4.37 -23.33
CA ASP A 228 -0.54 3.07 -24.01
C ASP A 228 -1.92 2.54 -24.42
N LEU A 229 -2.98 3.15 -23.93
CA LEU A 229 -4.35 2.74 -24.24
C LEU A 229 -4.78 3.34 -25.60
N PRO A 230 -5.54 2.59 -26.42
CA PRO A 230 -6.19 3.19 -27.60
C PRO A 230 -7.12 4.34 -27.18
N ASN A 231 -7.22 5.40 -28.00
CA ASN A 231 -7.94 6.65 -27.70
C ASN A 231 -9.35 6.45 -27.14
N ARG A 232 -10.09 5.44 -27.63
CA ARG A 232 -11.46 5.14 -27.13
C ARG A 232 -11.52 4.67 -25.67
N TYR A 233 -10.38 4.34 -25.06
CA TYR A 233 -10.27 3.90 -23.67
C TYR A 233 -9.59 4.93 -22.79
N GLN A 234 -9.17 6.05 -23.37
CA GLN A 234 -8.53 7.13 -22.63
C GLN A 234 -9.60 8.10 -22.13
N ASP A 235 -9.46 8.52 -20.87
CA ASP A 235 -10.27 9.59 -20.31
C ASP A 235 -9.65 10.94 -20.72
N THR A 236 -10.41 11.72 -21.45
CA THR A 236 -9.97 13.02 -21.98
C THR A 236 -9.64 14.02 -20.88
N GLN A 237 -10.41 14.03 -19.80
CA GLN A 237 -10.18 14.93 -18.67
C GLN A 237 -8.88 14.59 -17.93
N LEU A 238 -8.61 13.28 -17.75
CA LEU A 238 -7.36 12.82 -17.16
C LEU A 238 -6.15 13.12 -18.07
N LEU A 239 -6.29 13.01 -19.40
CA LEU A 239 -5.23 13.38 -20.34
C LEU A 239 -4.92 14.88 -20.28
N GLU A 240 -5.95 15.73 -20.25
CA GLU A 240 -5.77 17.17 -20.11
C GLU A 240 -5.11 17.53 -18.77
N GLN A 241 -5.46 16.83 -17.70
CA GLN A 241 -4.80 17.00 -16.41
C GLN A 241 -3.33 16.57 -16.47
N ALA A 242 -3.04 15.43 -17.09
CA ALA A 242 -1.67 14.94 -17.27
C ALA A 242 -0.80 15.94 -18.03
N GLU A 243 -1.35 16.55 -19.09
CA GLU A 243 -0.63 17.58 -19.85
C GLU A 243 -0.38 18.86 -19.04
N ARG A 244 -1.35 19.31 -18.24
CA ARG A 244 -1.15 20.47 -17.34
C ARG A 244 -0.08 20.26 -16.28
N GLU A 245 0.03 19.02 -15.79
CA GLU A 245 0.97 18.65 -14.71
C GLU A 245 2.34 18.19 -15.25
N ARG A 246 2.57 18.20 -16.57
CA ARG A 246 3.76 17.61 -17.24
C ARG A 246 5.11 18.13 -16.73
N GLY A 247 5.16 19.31 -16.15
CA GLY A 247 6.37 19.88 -15.55
C GLY A 247 6.60 19.52 -14.09
N GLU A 248 5.68 18.81 -13.45
CA GLU A 248 5.83 18.43 -12.05
C GLU A 248 6.81 17.27 -11.87
N VAL A 249 7.62 17.32 -10.81
CA VAL A 249 8.60 16.27 -10.48
C VAL A 249 7.93 14.91 -10.25
N THR A 250 6.70 14.90 -9.76
CA THR A 250 5.90 13.70 -9.51
C THR A 250 5.19 13.18 -10.77
N TRP A 251 5.22 13.89 -11.86
CA TRP A 251 4.51 13.55 -13.09
C TRP A 251 4.82 12.14 -13.63
N PRO A 252 6.09 11.70 -13.72
CA PRO A 252 6.42 10.35 -14.16
C PRO A 252 5.83 9.27 -13.27
N HIS A 253 5.83 9.48 -11.95
CA HIS A 253 5.21 8.55 -11.01
C HIS A 253 3.68 8.52 -11.15
N VAL A 254 3.04 9.69 -11.15
CA VAL A 254 1.58 9.80 -11.16
C VAL A 254 0.97 9.30 -12.46
N TRP A 255 1.55 9.68 -13.60
CA TRP A 255 0.96 9.47 -14.92
C TRP A 255 1.57 8.32 -15.71
N LEU A 256 2.88 8.11 -15.61
CA LEU A 256 3.53 6.99 -16.27
C LEU A 256 3.60 5.74 -15.38
N GLY A 257 3.43 5.86 -14.06
CA GLY A 257 3.60 4.73 -13.16
C GLY A 257 5.05 4.29 -13.02
N GLU A 258 5.96 5.23 -13.16
CA GLU A 258 7.34 5.02 -12.80
C GLU A 258 7.49 4.98 -11.28
N PRO A 259 8.49 4.30 -10.73
CA PRO A 259 8.78 4.39 -9.31
C PRO A 259 8.82 5.84 -8.88
N SER A 260 8.33 6.12 -7.67
CA SER A 260 8.37 7.47 -7.10
C SER A 260 9.80 8.03 -7.22
N PRO A 261 9.99 9.30 -7.60
CA PRO A 261 11.33 9.84 -7.93
C PRO A 261 12.30 9.53 -6.81
N LYS A 262 13.32 8.80 -7.18
CA LYS A 262 14.36 8.13 -6.41
C LYS A 262 14.42 8.47 -4.92
N ILE A 263 14.07 7.50 -4.16
CA ILE A 263 14.84 7.21 -2.98
C ILE A 263 15.83 6.12 -3.44
N SER A 264 17.10 6.51 -3.64
CA SER A 264 18.20 5.54 -3.53
C SER A 264 17.96 4.80 -2.22
N GLY A 265 18.37 3.55 -2.03
CA GLY A 265 18.15 2.81 -0.77
C GLY A 265 18.52 3.58 0.51
N TYR A 266 18.89 4.87 0.40
CA TYR A 266 19.30 5.82 1.41
C TYR A 266 18.54 7.15 1.24
N PRO A 267 17.33 7.29 1.78
CA PRO A 267 16.45 8.45 1.52
C PRO A 267 17.03 9.79 1.94
N PHE A 268 17.99 9.84 2.87
CA PHE A 268 18.58 11.07 3.36
C PHE A 268 20.08 11.24 3.04
N ALA A 269 20.72 10.28 2.36
CA ALA A 269 22.16 10.30 2.11
C ALA A 269 22.62 11.57 1.39
N GLU A 270 21.86 12.02 0.39
CA GLU A 270 22.17 13.20 -0.41
C GLU A 270 21.48 14.48 0.10
N THR A 271 20.71 14.40 1.20
CA THR A 271 20.09 15.58 1.79
C THR A 271 21.16 16.58 2.22
N PRO A 272 21.15 17.83 1.76
CA PRO A 272 22.15 18.81 2.16
C PRO A 272 22.18 19.01 3.68
N VAL A 273 23.40 19.07 4.22
CA VAL A 273 23.65 19.49 5.59
C VAL A 273 24.08 20.95 5.53
N VAL A 274 23.49 21.77 6.36
CA VAL A 274 23.73 23.21 6.42
C VAL A 274 24.06 23.65 7.86
N THR A 275 24.80 24.71 7.99
CA THR A 275 25.07 25.38 9.27
C THR A 275 24.17 26.61 9.36
N ALA A 276 23.41 26.76 10.43
CA ALA A 276 22.67 27.97 10.72
C ALA A 276 23.70 29.08 11.15
N GLU A 277 23.51 30.30 10.66
CA GLU A 277 24.34 31.42 11.06
C GLU A 277 24.06 31.80 12.54
N GLU A 278 25.05 32.31 13.26
CA GLU A 278 24.94 32.64 14.69
C GLU A 278 23.85 33.70 14.98
N ASP A 279 23.61 34.60 14.02
CA ASP A 279 22.61 35.66 14.09
C ASP A 279 21.24 35.24 13.43
N GLU A 280 21.11 34.00 12.99
CA GLU A 280 19.87 33.54 12.34
C GLU A 280 18.78 33.39 13.39
N GLU A 281 17.64 34.04 13.17
CA GLU A 281 16.47 33.93 14.05
C GLU A 281 15.97 32.49 14.11
N LEU A 282 15.84 31.96 15.32
CA LEU A 282 15.34 30.59 15.53
C LEU A 282 13.94 30.43 14.95
N LEU A 283 13.76 29.40 14.12
CA LEU A 283 12.52 29.16 13.40
C LEU A 283 11.47 28.52 14.29
N PRO A 284 10.21 29.00 14.27
CA PRO A 284 9.10 28.27 14.87
C PRO A 284 9.03 26.84 14.32
N CYS A 285 8.97 25.86 15.20
CA CYS A 285 9.09 24.47 14.81
C CYS A 285 8.09 23.56 15.56
N VAL A 286 7.83 22.41 15.00
CA VAL A 286 7.19 21.29 15.68
C VAL A 286 8.27 20.34 16.15
N ALA A 287 8.10 19.75 17.34
CA ALA A 287 8.99 18.74 17.87
C ALA A 287 8.29 17.38 18.00
N PHE A 288 9.04 16.31 17.78
CA PHE A 288 8.57 14.93 17.95
C PHE A 288 9.63 14.08 18.66
N LEU A 289 9.20 13.33 19.67
CA LEU A 289 10.01 12.38 20.43
C LEU A 289 9.62 10.95 20.07
N ASP A 290 10.59 10.16 19.62
CA ASP A 290 10.51 8.68 19.55
C ASP A 290 11.21 8.11 20.79
N PRO A 291 10.46 7.64 21.81
CA PRO A 291 11.04 7.25 23.09
C PRO A 291 11.52 5.81 23.08
N SER A 292 12.78 5.54 23.41
CA SER A 292 13.26 4.20 23.74
C SER A 292 12.93 3.84 25.19
N TYR A 293 12.48 2.60 25.40
CA TYR A 293 12.09 2.06 26.71
C TYR A 293 13.06 1.00 27.25
N LYS A 294 13.85 0.40 26.37
CA LYS A 294 14.81 -0.66 26.70
C LYS A 294 16.20 -0.24 26.24
N GLY A 295 17.23 -0.55 27.00
CA GLY A 295 18.60 -0.28 26.57
C GLY A 295 18.96 -1.00 25.28
N GLY A 296 19.61 -0.29 24.34
CA GLY A 296 20.02 -0.79 23.05
C GLY A 296 19.58 0.10 21.87
N ASP A 297 18.45 0.80 22.00
CA ASP A 297 17.96 1.79 21.02
C ASP A 297 18.12 3.21 21.56
N PHE A 298 18.12 4.18 20.65
CA PHE A 298 18.19 5.58 21.00
C PHE A 298 16.81 6.17 21.25
N THR A 299 16.74 7.10 22.20
CA THR A 299 15.61 8.04 22.27
C THR A 299 15.91 9.18 21.31
N ALA A 300 15.07 9.38 20.29
CA ALA A 300 15.30 10.40 19.26
C ALA A 300 14.32 11.57 19.39
N LEU A 301 14.85 12.79 19.46
CA LEU A 301 14.10 14.04 19.43
C LEU A 301 14.39 14.75 18.12
N SER A 302 13.36 15.04 17.33
CA SER A 302 13.49 15.74 16.06
C SER A 302 12.61 16.99 16.03
N PHE A 303 13.12 18.03 15.37
CA PHE A 303 12.43 19.29 15.11
C PHE A 303 12.31 19.49 13.61
N VAL A 304 11.19 20.03 13.17
CA VAL A 304 10.95 20.35 11.76
C VAL A 304 10.30 21.73 11.66
N SER A 305 10.81 22.54 10.75
CA SER A 305 10.28 23.85 10.39
C SER A 305 10.23 24.02 8.88
N GLN A 306 9.26 24.78 8.40
CA GLN A 306 9.15 25.13 6.98
C GLN A 306 9.16 26.65 6.81
N THR A 307 10.10 27.16 6.03
CA THR A 307 10.21 28.58 5.71
C THR A 307 10.80 28.79 4.32
N ARG A 308 10.41 29.88 3.64
CA ARG A 308 10.98 30.34 2.35
C ARG A 308 11.09 29.25 1.27
N GLY A 309 10.21 28.24 1.27
CA GLY A 309 10.23 27.16 0.30
C GLY A 309 11.24 26.03 0.59
N TYR A 310 11.80 26.00 1.79
CA TYR A 310 12.64 24.93 2.31
C TYR A 310 12.03 24.31 3.55
N VAL A 311 12.37 23.05 3.81
CA VAL A 311 12.12 22.36 5.07
C VAL A 311 13.45 22.21 5.79
N PHE A 312 13.51 22.60 7.04
CA PHE A 312 14.67 22.43 7.91
C PHE A 312 14.35 21.40 8.97
N ALA A 313 15.31 20.48 9.21
CA ALA A 313 15.20 19.49 10.28
C ALA A 313 16.49 19.43 11.09
N TRP A 314 16.37 19.25 12.40
CA TRP A 314 17.47 19.07 13.34
C TRP A 314 17.02 18.22 14.52
N GLY A 315 17.97 17.76 15.33
CA GLY A 315 17.59 16.96 16.49
C GLY A 315 18.73 16.27 17.21
N TYR A 316 18.33 15.42 18.15
CA TYR A 316 19.24 14.76 19.09
C TYR A 316 18.85 13.30 19.26
N CYS A 317 19.84 12.43 19.28
CA CYS A 317 19.72 11.04 19.74
C CYS A 317 20.37 10.92 21.13
N PHE A 318 19.66 10.33 22.06
CA PHE A 318 20.12 10.05 23.42
C PHE A 318 20.32 8.54 23.56
N PRO A 319 21.51 8.05 23.99
CA PRO A 319 21.81 6.61 24.10
C PRO A 319 21.17 5.96 25.33
N HIS A 320 20.11 6.55 25.87
CA HIS A 320 19.43 6.13 27.09
C HIS A 320 17.91 6.11 26.86
N SER A 321 17.22 5.40 27.77
CA SER A 321 15.76 5.47 27.81
C SER A 321 15.29 6.92 28.03
N TRP A 322 14.12 7.24 27.48
CA TRP A 322 13.57 8.59 27.50
C TRP A 322 13.49 9.20 28.91
N ASN A 323 13.14 8.38 29.94
CA ASN A 323 13.03 8.84 31.32
C ASN A 323 14.38 9.21 31.95
N SER A 324 15.46 8.55 31.53
CA SER A 324 16.81 8.89 31.96
C SER A 324 17.36 10.14 31.26
N ALA A 325 16.87 10.43 30.06
CA ALA A 325 17.27 11.58 29.25
C ALA A 325 16.33 12.80 29.40
N ILE A 326 15.27 12.71 30.23
CA ILE A 326 14.18 13.67 30.23
C ILE A 326 14.58 15.12 30.49
N ASP A 327 15.55 15.36 31.37
CA ASP A 327 16.04 16.71 31.66
C ASP A 327 16.80 17.29 30.46
N GLN A 328 17.58 16.47 29.77
CA GLN A 328 18.29 16.86 28.55
C GLN A 328 17.30 17.11 27.41
N ILE A 329 16.26 16.28 27.27
CA ILE A 329 15.20 16.46 26.27
C ILE A 329 14.47 17.78 26.52
N ALA A 330 14.08 18.06 27.78
CA ALA A 330 13.42 19.31 28.15
C ALA A 330 14.30 20.53 27.88
N GLU A 331 15.62 20.47 28.19
CA GLU A 331 16.56 21.50 27.83
C GLU A 331 16.56 21.79 26.33
N LYS A 332 16.63 20.75 25.49
CA LYS A 332 16.65 20.92 24.03
C LYS A 332 15.33 21.48 23.47
N ILE A 333 14.19 21.09 24.02
CA ILE A 333 12.88 21.65 23.65
C ILE A 333 12.83 23.15 23.95
N ASN A 334 13.32 23.55 25.11
CA ASN A 334 13.33 24.97 25.54
C ASN A 334 14.35 25.87 24.79
N LEU A 335 15.29 25.28 24.03
CA LEU A 335 16.21 26.06 23.19
C LEU A 335 15.57 26.64 21.94
N PHE A 336 14.45 26.04 21.48
CA PHE A 336 13.82 26.41 20.22
C PHE A 336 12.40 26.91 20.44
N PRO A 337 11.84 27.76 19.56
CA PRO A 337 10.45 28.19 19.62
C PRO A 337 9.49 27.08 19.15
N VAL A 338 9.34 26.05 19.99
CA VAL A 338 8.46 24.90 19.73
C VAL A 338 7.01 25.33 19.88
N VAL A 339 6.23 25.20 18.80
CA VAL A 339 4.79 25.51 18.79
C VAL A 339 3.93 24.34 19.23
N GLU A 340 4.36 23.11 18.93
CA GLU A 340 3.72 21.87 19.35
C GLU A 340 4.78 20.80 19.58
N PHE A 341 4.62 20.04 20.66
CA PHE A 341 5.51 18.92 20.98
C PHE A 341 4.72 17.62 21.09
N TYR A 342 5.09 16.65 20.29
CA TYR A 342 4.48 15.33 20.22
C TYR A 342 5.44 14.25 20.68
N TYR A 343 4.91 13.15 21.23
CA TYR A 343 5.69 11.93 21.51
C TYR A 343 4.94 10.69 21.02
N GLU A 344 5.68 9.65 20.67
CA GLU A 344 5.12 8.38 20.25
C GLU A 344 4.59 7.61 21.46
N ASP A 345 3.27 7.30 21.44
CA ASP A 345 2.61 6.49 22.46
C ASP A 345 2.27 5.11 21.88
N ASN A 346 3.23 4.20 21.95
CA ASN A 346 3.06 2.80 21.57
C ASN A 346 2.78 1.89 22.78
N GLY A 347 1.85 2.28 23.65
CA GLY A 347 1.40 1.49 24.80
C GLY A 347 2.01 1.88 26.13
N VAL A 348 2.59 3.07 26.24
CA VAL A 348 3.24 3.61 27.45
C VAL A 348 2.28 4.41 28.31
N GLY A 349 1.14 4.80 27.76
CA GLY A 349 0.18 5.64 28.47
C GLY A 349 0.62 7.09 28.64
N THR A 350 0.09 7.75 29.66
CA THR A 350 0.31 9.20 29.90
C THR A 350 1.62 9.51 30.64
N ALA A 351 2.45 8.53 30.99
CA ALA A 351 3.64 8.75 31.80
C ALA A 351 4.60 9.84 31.25
N PRO A 352 4.96 9.87 29.94
CA PRO A 352 5.78 10.96 29.42
C PRO A 352 5.13 12.33 29.56
N GLN A 353 3.81 12.43 29.32
CA GLN A 353 3.06 13.68 29.46
C GLN A 353 3.17 14.27 30.87
N ASP A 354 2.99 13.45 31.90
CA ASP A 354 3.08 13.88 33.30
C ASP A 354 4.48 14.41 33.65
N TYR A 355 5.54 13.69 33.19
CA TYR A 355 6.92 14.08 33.43
C TYR A 355 7.31 15.39 32.71
N PHE A 356 6.82 15.64 31.50
CA PHE A 356 7.05 16.87 30.76
C PHE A 356 6.24 18.04 31.34
N SER A 357 5.00 17.78 31.79
CA SER A 357 4.13 18.78 32.41
C SER A 357 4.78 19.40 33.65
N VAL A 358 5.46 18.61 34.50
CA VAL A 358 6.20 19.12 35.67
C VAL A 358 7.30 20.12 35.27
N ARG A 359 7.79 20.04 34.02
CA ARG A 359 8.81 20.94 33.43
C ARG A 359 8.22 22.09 32.62
N GLY A 360 6.90 22.26 32.68
CA GLY A 360 6.18 23.32 31.95
C GLY A 360 6.08 23.06 30.44
N ILE A 361 6.28 21.80 29.99
CA ILE A 361 6.22 21.42 28.58
C ILE A 361 4.91 20.62 28.36
N ASP A 362 4.09 21.10 27.41
CA ASP A 362 2.88 20.38 27.01
C ASP A 362 3.23 19.33 25.95
N ALA A 363 3.18 18.05 26.34
CA ALA A 363 3.52 16.92 25.51
C ALA A 363 2.27 16.18 25.04
N ILE A 364 2.09 16.04 23.73
CA ILE A 364 0.89 15.48 23.11
C ILE A 364 1.16 14.04 22.66
N PRO A 365 0.47 13.02 23.23
CA PRO A 365 0.67 11.63 22.83
C PRO A 365 0.14 11.39 21.41
N ARG A 366 0.85 10.58 20.63
CA ARG A 366 0.46 10.17 19.29
C ARG A 366 0.84 8.72 19.02
N THR A 367 -0.15 7.93 18.65
CA THR A 367 0.09 6.57 18.14
C THR A 367 0.50 6.66 16.67
N THR A 368 1.54 5.92 16.30
CA THR A 368 2.01 5.81 14.92
C THR A 368 1.56 4.47 14.35
N LEU A 369 0.91 4.50 13.19
CA LEU A 369 0.37 3.32 12.53
C LEU A 369 1.17 2.99 11.26
N GLY A 370 1.28 1.69 10.94
CA GLY A 370 1.87 1.19 9.70
C GLY A 370 3.33 0.76 9.85
N ASN A 371 3.94 0.38 8.73
CA ASN A 371 5.34 -0.04 8.69
C ASN A 371 6.26 1.18 8.84
N LYS A 372 7.17 1.13 9.80
CA LYS A 372 8.12 2.19 10.13
C LYS A 372 9.00 2.54 8.91
N HIS A 373 9.64 1.55 8.31
CA HIS A 373 10.52 1.76 7.16
C HIS A 373 9.78 2.36 5.95
N ASP A 374 8.61 1.83 5.59
CA ASP A 374 7.82 2.37 4.48
C ASP A 374 7.42 3.83 4.71
N ARG A 375 7.12 4.20 5.96
CA ARG A 375 6.84 5.58 6.35
C ARG A 375 8.06 6.46 6.17
N ILE A 376 9.22 6.05 6.69
CA ILE A 376 10.46 6.82 6.60
C ILE A 376 10.86 7.04 5.14
N PHE A 377 10.82 5.99 4.31
CA PHE A 377 11.13 6.11 2.90
C PHE A 377 10.18 7.06 2.18
N ARG A 378 8.88 6.90 2.37
CA ARG A 378 7.85 7.70 1.71
C ARG A 378 7.93 9.17 2.13
N VAL A 379 7.93 9.44 3.44
CA VAL A 379 7.96 10.82 3.96
C VAL A 379 9.29 11.49 3.67
N GLY A 380 10.41 10.77 3.82
CA GLY A 380 11.75 11.26 3.49
C GLY A 380 11.87 11.71 2.04
N ALA A 381 11.27 10.96 1.11
CA ALA A 381 11.21 11.38 -0.29
C ALA A 381 10.48 12.71 -0.48
N PHE A 382 9.31 12.86 0.15
CA PHE A 382 8.56 14.12 0.07
C PHE A 382 9.33 15.29 0.69
N LEU A 383 9.98 15.07 1.82
CA LEU A 383 10.81 16.10 2.45
C LEU A 383 11.94 16.57 1.53
N ASN A 384 12.61 15.64 0.82
CA ASN A 384 13.64 16.00 -0.15
C ASN A 384 13.09 16.78 -1.35
N LEU A 385 11.88 16.41 -1.85
CA LEU A 385 11.19 17.20 -2.87
C LEU A 385 10.86 18.62 -2.39
N MET A 386 10.58 18.78 -1.09
CA MET A 386 10.39 20.09 -0.43
C MET A 386 11.69 20.76 -0.03
N ARG A 387 12.82 20.33 -0.61
CA ARG A 387 14.16 20.90 -0.38
C ARG A 387 14.58 20.82 1.10
N LEU A 388 14.49 19.62 1.67
CA LEU A 388 14.96 19.36 3.04
C LEU A 388 16.43 19.76 3.22
N ARG A 389 16.73 20.36 4.38
CA ARG A 389 18.06 20.71 4.87
C ARG A 389 18.20 20.15 6.28
N LEU A 390 19.29 19.45 6.57
CA LEU A 390 19.63 19.01 7.92
C LEU A 390 20.55 20.05 8.54
N VAL A 391 20.20 20.58 9.71
CA VAL A 391 20.96 21.66 10.36
C VAL A 391 21.96 21.07 11.34
N GLU A 392 23.26 21.11 11.03
CA GLU A 392 24.29 20.39 11.78
C GLU A 392 24.58 20.99 13.16
N ASN A 393 24.69 22.32 13.26
CA ASN A 393 25.02 22.98 14.53
C ASN A 393 23.84 23.00 15.54
N TRP A 394 22.65 22.65 15.10
CA TRP A 394 21.48 22.41 15.96
C TRP A 394 21.20 20.92 16.22
N SER A 395 22.08 20.04 15.74
CA SER A 395 21.95 18.59 15.86
C SER A 395 23.14 17.96 16.55
N ASN A 396 22.95 16.81 17.19
CA ASN A 396 24.10 16.00 17.56
C ASN A 396 24.54 15.06 16.43
N GLN A 397 25.79 14.59 16.50
CA GLN A 397 26.41 13.78 15.47
C GLN A 397 25.67 12.46 15.21
N GLU A 398 25.13 11.84 16.25
CA GLU A 398 24.41 10.58 16.13
C GLU A 398 23.12 10.75 15.29
N TRP A 399 22.35 11.81 15.55
CA TRP A 399 21.15 12.11 14.79
C TRP A 399 21.44 12.32 13.29
N LEU A 400 22.49 13.05 12.96
CA LEU A 400 22.94 13.23 11.57
C LEU A 400 23.40 11.91 10.95
N THR A 401 24.14 11.11 11.70
CA THR A 401 24.66 9.82 11.24
C THR A 401 23.55 8.84 10.90
N GLN A 402 22.53 8.73 11.75
CA GLN A 402 21.38 7.88 11.48
C GLN A 402 20.64 8.30 10.19
N HIS A 403 20.45 9.61 9.94
CA HIS A 403 19.86 10.07 8.69
C HIS A 403 20.72 9.70 7.47
N LYS A 404 22.01 10.00 7.52
CA LYS A 404 22.92 9.77 6.39
C LYS A 404 23.11 8.31 6.05
N LYS A 405 23.07 7.42 7.03
CA LYS A 405 23.26 5.97 6.87
C LYS A 405 21.97 5.19 6.79
N PHE A 406 20.81 5.82 6.98
CA PHE A 406 19.54 5.12 6.98
C PHE A 406 19.28 4.38 5.66
N ASN A 407 19.02 3.09 5.77
CA ASN A 407 18.58 2.19 4.70
C ASN A 407 17.71 1.09 5.33
N LYS A 408 17.22 0.14 4.52
CA LYS A 408 16.37 -0.96 5.02
C LYS A 408 17.03 -1.87 6.06
N ASP A 409 18.35 -1.94 6.06
CA ASP A 409 19.15 -2.79 6.94
C ASP A 409 19.90 -1.96 8.00
N ALA A 410 19.48 -0.70 8.21
CA ALA A 410 20.11 0.16 9.20
C ALA A 410 19.90 -0.37 10.62
N GLU A 411 20.96 -0.40 11.42
CA GLU A 411 20.94 -0.82 12.82
C GLU A 411 20.08 0.11 13.69
N HIS A 412 20.07 1.42 13.35
CA HIS A 412 19.33 2.46 14.04
C HIS A 412 18.54 3.31 13.03
N ASP A 413 17.27 3.52 13.32
CA ASP A 413 16.32 4.28 12.47
C ASP A 413 15.49 5.30 13.28
N ASP A 414 15.82 5.51 14.55
CA ASP A 414 15.04 6.32 15.49
C ASP A 414 14.98 7.80 15.06
N ALA A 415 16.12 8.38 14.65
CA ALA A 415 16.16 9.78 14.20
C ALA A 415 15.40 10.02 12.88
N PRO A 416 15.57 9.21 11.82
CA PRO A 416 14.73 9.27 10.62
C PRO A 416 13.25 9.11 10.91
N ASP A 417 12.88 8.21 11.83
CA ASP A 417 11.49 7.99 12.20
C ASP A 417 10.90 9.20 12.95
N ALA A 418 11.59 9.70 13.96
CA ALA A 418 11.18 10.91 14.67
C ALA A 418 11.02 12.11 13.73
N THR A 419 11.94 12.29 12.76
CA THR A 419 11.87 13.38 11.77
C THR A 419 10.67 13.24 10.85
N THR A 420 10.41 12.03 10.35
CA THR A 420 9.27 11.81 9.44
C THR A 420 7.93 11.95 10.16
N ASN A 421 7.82 11.48 11.40
CA ASN A 421 6.65 11.71 12.24
C ASN A 421 6.46 13.18 12.55
N CYS A 422 7.54 13.91 12.87
CA CYS A 422 7.51 15.35 13.10
C CYS A 422 6.97 16.11 11.87
N ALA A 423 7.45 15.77 10.67
CA ALA A 423 7.01 16.39 9.42
C ALA A 423 5.52 16.12 9.10
N VAL A 424 5.04 14.94 9.46
CA VAL A 424 3.61 14.60 9.33
C VAL A 424 2.77 15.43 10.32
N ARG A 425 3.20 15.53 11.56
CA ARG A 425 2.46 16.28 12.60
C ARG A 425 2.46 17.79 12.39
N SER A 426 3.52 18.33 11.83
CA SER A 426 3.57 19.75 11.43
C SER A 426 2.67 20.09 10.24
N GLY A 427 2.05 19.08 9.61
CA GLY A 427 1.22 19.29 8.41
C GLY A 427 2.03 19.57 7.14
N ILE A 428 3.35 19.59 7.20
CA ILE A 428 4.23 19.76 6.03
C ILE A 428 4.03 18.59 5.06
N VAL A 429 3.91 17.36 5.59
CA VAL A 429 3.59 16.18 4.81
C VAL A 429 2.26 15.62 5.31
N SER A 430 1.31 15.39 4.41
CA SER A 430 0.01 14.81 4.79
C SER A 430 0.17 13.35 5.20
N ASP A 431 -0.36 12.98 6.37
CA ASP A 431 -0.47 11.59 6.83
C ASP A 431 -1.31 10.73 5.87
N LYS A 432 -2.29 11.38 5.26
CA LYS A 432 -3.03 10.89 4.10
C LYS A 432 -2.49 11.64 2.89
N ILE A 433 -1.50 11.08 2.21
CA ILE A 433 -1.25 11.48 0.84
C ILE A 433 -2.44 10.99 0.02
N LYS A 434 -3.61 11.53 0.32
CA LYS A 434 -4.68 11.67 -0.64
C LYS A 434 -4.19 12.77 -1.55
N ILE A 435 -3.75 12.40 -2.73
CA ILE A 435 -3.75 13.34 -3.85
C ILE A 435 -5.19 13.80 -3.93
N ARG A 436 -5.49 14.96 -3.32
CA ARG A 436 -6.79 15.60 -3.44
C ARG A 436 -6.94 15.96 -4.90
N GLY A 437 -7.69 15.15 -5.65
CA GLY A 437 -8.39 15.67 -6.79
C GLY A 437 -9.24 16.85 -6.25
N ARG A 438 -8.90 18.07 -6.63
CA ARG A 438 -9.84 19.18 -6.49
C ARG A 438 -11.06 18.84 -7.34
N HIS A 439 -12.22 19.00 -6.75
CA HIS A 439 -13.53 18.93 -7.40
C HIS A 439 -13.59 19.80 -8.63
#